data_8821bcb65be73d0a0334dd76b4d09746
#
_entry.id   8821bcb65be73d0a0334dd76b4d09746
#
_cell.length_a   1.000
_cell.length_b   1.000
_cell.length_c   1.000
_cell.angle_alpha   90.00
_cell.angle_beta   90.00
_cell.angle_gamma   90.00
#
_symmetry.space_group_name_H-M   'P 1'
#
loop_
_entity.id
_entity.type
_entity.pdbx_description
1 polymer ?
#
loop_
_entity_poly.entity_id
_entity_poly.type
_entity_poly.pdbx_seq_one_letter_code
_entity_poly.pdbx_strand_id
1 'polypeptide(L)'
;MREVEFLYNTDETGKMSFRTILPLGTGRWGFKPAADGQMGSIMRLYREWKFSGDDEFLKKLWHKVKKALEFAWIEWDKDRDGVMEGEQHNTYDIEFYGPNTMTGLFYLGALKASSEMAEYLGEKEKSGEYLELFQKGSKRIVEELFNGEYFIQKYDRSKGYKYQYGDGCLSDQLLGEWLSATIGLGDLIPEEYTKKALKAIFNYNWKDNLSDHSNCQRTYALNDEKGLILCTWPRGNREKFPFPYSDEVWTGFEYQVASHLIYEGFIKEGLTIVRALRERFDGLKRNPWDEPECGHHYARAMASWALLLALSGYEYDGRNFAVSFKPRLNLSNFRCFFSTDSGWGIFTQKISQKSFKAFIENSYGKVKIKEIRLEIPERFSSNPSVKLIAGETRVLEASLDGNTVRLKELVELKEGEKLEIEMIPS
;
A
#
# COMPACT_ATOMS: atom_id res chain seq x y z
N MET A 1 17.62 -4.90 -1.30
CA MET A 1 16.93 -4.82 -2.61
C MET A 1 16.87 -3.38 -3.14
N ARG A 2 16.49 -2.37 -2.31
CA ARG A 2 16.47 -0.95 -2.73
C ARG A 2 17.83 -0.47 -3.26
N GLU A 3 18.92 -0.83 -2.60
CA GLU A 3 20.25 -0.50 -3.12
C GLU A 3 20.49 -1.01 -4.53
N VAL A 4 20.03 -2.21 -4.85
CA VAL A 4 20.15 -2.77 -6.21
C VAL A 4 19.40 -1.91 -7.23
N GLU A 5 18.17 -1.49 -6.91
CA GLU A 5 17.36 -0.65 -7.79
C GLU A 5 18.02 0.71 -8.06
N PHE A 6 18.47 1.38 -7.01
CA PHE A 6 19.01 2.73 -7.14
C PHE A 6 20.47 2.79 -7.56
N LEU A 7 21.35 1.88 -7.11
CA LEU A 7 22.77 1.93 -7.43
C LEU A 7 23.12 1.22 -8.74
N TYR A 8 22.44 0.13 -9.08
CA TYR A 8 22.77 -0.68 -10.25
C TYR A 8 21.79 -0.51 -11.41
N ASN A 9 20.50 -0.35 -11.13
CA ASN A 9 19.49 -0.27 -12.18
C ASN A 9 19.18 1.18 -12.64
N THR A 10 19.51 2.20 -11.83
CA THR A 10 19.25 3.61 -12.15
C THR A 10 20.46 4.24 -12.83
N ASP A 11 20.27 4.76 -14.04
CA ASP A 11 21.33 5.43 -14.80
C ASP A 11 21.52 6.92 -14.41
N GLU A 12 22.37 7.63 -15.12
CA GLU A 12 22.69 9.02 -14.80
C GLU A 12 21.56 10.01 -15.13
N THR A 13 20.61 9.61 -15.99
CA THR A 13 19.39 10.40 -16.27
C THR A 13 18.30 10.20 -15.25
N GLY A 14 18.42 9.17 -14.40
CA GLY A 14 17.39 8.73 -13.45
C GLY A 14 16.50 7.62 -14.00
N LYS A 15 16.68 7.18 -15.25
CA LYS A 15 15.95 6.04 -15.82
C LYS A 15 16.27 4.78 -15.04
N MET A 16 15.25 4.10 -14.54
CA MET A 16 15.39 2.82 -13.84
C MET A 16 15.14 1.64 -14.78
N SER A 17 16.08 0.71 -14.83
CA SER A 17 15.90 -0.51 -15.62
C SER A 17 14.71 -1.32 -15.12
N PHE A 18 13.89 -1.78 -16.04
CA PHE A 18 12.73 -2.64 -15.78
C PHE A 18 13.12 -3.95 -15.07
N ARG A 19 14.28 -4.51 -15.38
CA ARG A 19 14.83 -5.73 -14.78
C ARG A 19 16.30 -5.57 -14.40
N THR A 20 16.72 -6.30 -13.38
CA THR A 20 18.13 -6.37 -12.97
C THR A 20 18.87 -7.41 -13.81
N ILE A 21 20.05 -7.04 -14.33
CA ILE A 21 20.98 -7.96 -14.98
C ILE A 21 21.91 -8.57 -13.92
N LEU A 22 22.17 -9.85 -14.03
CA LEU A 22 23.12 -10.56 -13.17
C LEU A 22 24.36 -11.03 -14.01
N PRO A 23 25.57 -10.97 -13.44
CA PRO A 23 25.94 -10.44 -12.12
C PRO A 23 25.74 -8.92 -11.99
N LEU A 24 25.52 -8.43 -10.75
CA LEU A 24 25.33 -7.00 -10.50
C LEU A 24 26.50 -6.17 -11.03
N GLY A 25 26.19 -5.02 -11.65
CA GLY A 25 27.21 -4.10 -12.18
C GLY A 25 27.75 -4.43 -13.57
N THR A 26 27.30 -5.51 -14.22
CA THR A 26 27.75 -5.88 -15.59
C THR A 26 27.02 -5.14 -16.70
N GLY A 27 25.92 -4.44 -16.37
CA GLY A 27 25.14 -3.66 -17.34
C GLY A 27 23.76 -3.33 -16.80
N ARG A 28 22.94 -2.70 -17.67
CA ARG A 28 21.55 -2.39 -17.40
C ARG A 28 20.67 -2.94 -18.52
N TRP A 29 19.47 -3.35 -18.15
CA TRP A 29 18.49 -3.78 -19.15
C TRP A 29 18.06 -2.60 -20.02
N GLY A 30 18.24 -2.69 -21.33
CA GLY A 30 18.02 -1.60 -22.28
C GLY A 30 16.55 -1.27 -22.60
N PHE A 31 15.59 -1.92 -21.95
CA PHE A 31 14.17 -1.73 -22.19
C PHE A 31 13.63 -0.44 -21.55
N LYS A 32 12.37 -0.10 -21.83
CA LYS A 32 11.66 1.04 -21.23
C LYS A 32 11.57 0.85 -19.71
N PRO A 33 11.57 1.93 -18.90
CA PRO A 33 11.24 1.83 -17.49
C PRO A 33 9.75 1.52 -17.32
N ALA A 34 9.39 0.75 -16.31
CA ALA A 34 7.99 0.63 -15.90
C ALA A 34 7.62 1.86 -15.06
N ALA A 35 6.60 2.60 -15.46
CA ALA A 35 6.21 3.85 -14.81
C ALA A 35 5.75 3.62 -13.36
N ASP A 36 4.88 2.63 -13.14
CA ASP A 36 4.47 2.16 -11.82
C ASP A 36 5.64 1.59 -11.01
N GLY A 37 6.51 0.81 -11.66
CA GLY A 37 7.67 0.17 -11.03
C GLY A 37 8.70 1.19 -10.54
N GLN A 38 9.05 2.19 -11.35
CA GLN A 38 10.04 3.21 -11.01
C GLN A 38 9.51 4.10 -9.86
N MET A 39 8.31 4.63 -9.98
CA MET A 39 7.70 5.46 -8.95
C MET A 39 7.43 4.65 -7.67
N GLY A 40 6.93 3.44 -7.79
CA GLY A 40 6.75 2.52 -6.66
C GLY A 40 8.05 2.15 -5.94
N SER A 41 9.21 2.15 -6.64
CA SER A 41 10.51 1.93 -5.99
C SER A 41 10.87 3.05 -5.03
N ILE A 42 10.51 4.30 -5.35
CA ILE A 42 10.70 5.46 -4.47
C ILE A 42 9.82 5.31 -3.20
N MET A 43 8.54 4.97 -3.35
CA MET A 43 7.66 4.72 -2.23
C MET A 43 8.15 3.57 -1.34
N ARG A 44 8.69 2.50 -1.95
CA ARG A 44 9.27 1.38 -1.20
C ARG A 44 10.57 1.75 -0.48
N LEU A 45 11.37 2.66 -1.02
CA LEU A 45 12.56 3.17 -0.32
C LEU A 45 12.13 3.99 0.90
N TYR A 46 11.14 4.86 0.75
CA TYR A 46 10.54 5.59 1.88
C TYR A 46 10.08 4.61 2.98
N ARG A 47 9.38 3.52 2.62
CA ARG A 47 8.96 2.49 3.57
C ARG A 47 10.14 1.86 4.30
N GLU A 48 11.19 1.44 3.59
CA GLU A 48 12.37 0.83 4.20
C GLU A 48 13.07 1.78 5.18
N TRP A 49 13.21 3.05 4.80
CA TRP A 49 13.77 4.07 5.68
C TRP A 49 12.88 4.34 6.91
N LYS A 50 11.59 4.56 6.71
CA LYS A 50 10.62 4.77 7.79
C LYS A 50 10.62 3.59 8.76
N PHE A 51 10.67 2.36 8.25
CA PHE A 51 10.64 1.15 9.06
C PHE A 51 11.96 0.91 9.81
N SER A 52 13.10 1.08 9.16
CA SER A 52 14.41 0.82 9.76
C SER A 52 14.92 1.96 10.64
N GLY A 53 14.53 3.20 10.35
CA GLY A 53 15.15 4.40 10.94
C GLY A 53 16.60 4.61 10.51
N ASP A 54 17.05 3.96 9.42
CA ASP A 54 18.43 4.04 8.94
C ASP A 54 18.64 5.27 8.05
N ASP A 55 19.12 6.35 8.66
CA ASP A 55 19.40 7.62 7.98
C ASP A 55 20.57 7.53 7.00
N GLU A 56 21.56 6.69 7.28
CA GLU A 56 22.71 6.52 6.37
C GLU A 56 22.30 5.81 5.09
N PHE A 57 21.37 4.87 5.18
CA PHE A 57 20.74 4.25 4.01
C PHE A 57 20.02 5.30 3.15
N LEU A 58 19.20 6.17 3.76
CA LEU A 58 18.52 7.24 3.04
C LEU A 58 19.52 8.20 2.38
N LYS A 59 20.50 8.73 3.13
CA LYS A 59 21.52 9.66 2.63
C LYS A 59 22.31 9.08 1.46
N LYS A 60 22.69 7.81 1.55
CA LYS A 60 23.44 7.09 0.52
C LYS A 60 22.69 7.04 -0.82
N LEU A 61 21.37 6.86 -0.78
CA LEU A 61 20.56 6.66 -1.99
C LEU A 61 19.87 7.93 -2.49
N TRP A 62 19.79 8.97 -1.67
CA TRP A 62 18.97 10.15 -1.92
C TRP A 62 19.23 10.84 -3.26
N HIS A 63 20.49 10.98 -3.65
CA HIS A 63 20.84 11.59 -4.95
C HIS A 63 20.29 10.82 -6.16
N LYS A 64 20.21 9.48 -6.06
CA LYS A 64 19.61 8.63 -7.10
C LYS A 64 18.09 8.66 -7.04
N VAL A 65 17.51 8.76 -5.84
CA VAL A 65 16.06 8.91 -5.65
C VAL A 65 15.55 10.17 -6.34
N LYS A 66 16.22 11.32 -6.12
CA LYS A 66 15.88 12.58 -6.81
C LYS A 66 15.91 12.42 -8.32
N LYS A 67 16.99 11.86 -8.86
CA LYS A 67 17.10 11.62 -10.32
C LYS A 67 15.99 10.70 -10.83
N ALA A 68 15.67 9.62 -10.10
CA ALA A 68 14.63 8.68 -10.51
C ALA A 68 13.23 9.31 -10.49
N LEU A 69 12.95 10.20 -9.54
CA LEU A 69 11.70 10.97 -9.51
C LEU A 69 11.66 11.98 -10.65
N GLU A 70 12.70 12.78 -10.80
CA GLU A 70 12.79 13.85 -11.80
C GLU A 70 12.87 13.31 -13.24
N PHE A 71 13.15 12.02 -13.43
CA PHE A 71 12.99 11.36 -14.73
C PHE A 71 11.55 11.42 -15.26
N ALA A 72 10.55 11.49 -14.38
CA ALA A 72 9.17 11.71 -14.78
C ALA A 72 8.99 13.01 -15.58
N TRP A 73 9.74 14.05 -15.27
CA TRP A 73 9.70 15.34 -15.96
C TRP A 73 10.35 15.32 -17.36
N ILE A 74 11.11 14.29 -17.64
CA ILE A 74 11.70 14.06 -18.96
C ILE A 74 10.75 13.23 -19.83
N GLU A 75 10.08 12.25 -19.23
CA GLU A 75 9.36 11.21 -19.99
C GLU A 75 7.84 11.31 -19.87
N TRP A 76 7.30 11.55 -18.66
CA TRP A 76 5.87 11.36 -18.39
C TRP A 76 5.11 12.62 -17.93
N ASP A 77 5.77 13.56 -17.27
CA ASP A 77 5.18 14.82 -16.75
C ASP A 77 6.08 15.99 -17.15
N LYS A 78 6.12 16.27 -18.47
CA LYS A 78 7.05 17.26 -19.06
C LYS A 78 6.71 18.69 -18.74
N ASP A 79 5.44 18.99 -18.54
CA ASP A 79 4.93 20.32 -18.17
C ASP A 79 4.84 20.53 -16.66
N ARG A 80 5.20 19.53 -15.87
CA ARG A 80 5.27 19.56 -14.41
C ARG A 80 3.95 19.98 -13.78
N ASP A 81 2.91 19.27 -14.13
CA ASP A 81 1.58 19.52 -13.58
C ASP A 81 1.10 18.45 -12.59
N GLY A 82 1.94 17.44 -12.34
CA GLY A 82 1.69 16.35 -11.40
C GLY A 82 0.88 15.19 -11.99
N VAL A 83 0.62 15.21 -13.30
CA VAL A 83 -0.11 14.16 -14.01
C VAL A 83 0.81 13.49 -15.04
N MET A 84 0.93 12.18 -14.99
CA MET A 84 1.69 11.42 -15.97
C MET A 84 0.90 11.28 -17.27
N GLU A 85 1.55 11.61 -18.38
CA GLU A 85 1.00 11.54 -19.73
C GLU A 85 1.92 10.72 -20.66
N GLY A 86 1.56 10.62 -21.92
CA GLY A 86 2.37 9.92 -22.92
C GLY A 86 2.34 8.40 -22.75
N GLU A 87 3.44 7.76 -23.11
CA GLU A 87 3.60 6.31 -23.13
C GLU A 87 4.12 5.81 -21.76
N GLN A 88 3.34 4.99 -21.08
CA GLN A 88 3.64 4.46 -19.76
C GLN A 88 3.64 2.93 -19.79
N HIS A 89 4.84 2.35 -19.97
CA HIS A 89 5.02 0.91 -19.77
C HIS A 89 4.76 0.55 -18.31
N ASN A 90 4.13 -0.59 -18.04
CA ASN A 90 3.65 -0.91 -16.70
C ASN A 90 3.63 -2.42 -16.41
N THR A 91 3.16 -2.80 -15.22
CA THR A 91 3.13 -4.17 -14.73
C THR A 91 2.31 -5.17 -15.58
N TYR A 92 1.48 -4.68 -16.50
CA TYR A 92 0.78 -5.53 -17.46
C TYR A 92 1.62 -5.89 -18.70
N ASP A 93 2.89 -5.51 -18.74
CA ASP A 93 3.79 -5.68 -19.89
C ASP A 93 3.26 -5.02 -21.17
N ILE A 94 2.53 -3.92 -21.03
CA ILE A 94 1.96 -3.09 -22.09
C ILE A 94 2.18 -1.61 -21.78
N GLU A 95 1.81 -0.75 -22.73
CA GLU A 95 1.81 0.69 -22.57
C GLU A 95 0.39 1.22 -22.37
N PHE A 96 0.17 1.93 -21.26
CA PHE A 96 -0.96 2.86 -21.17
C PHE A 96 -0.53 4.22 -21.70
N TYR A 97 -1.44 4.85 -22.45
CA TYR A 97 -1.21 6.17 -23.02
C TYR A 97 -2.11 7.20 -22.34
N GLY A 98 -1.52 8.35 -22.01
CA GLY A 98 -2.22 9.45 -21.36
C GLY A 98 -2.56 9.23 -19.89
N PRO A 99 -3.25 10.20 -19.28
CA PRO A 99 -3.54 10.19 -17.85
C PRO A 99 -4.36 8.98 -17.41
N ASN A 100 -3.91 8.33 -16.35
CA ASN A 100 -4.60 7.23 -15.69
C ASN A 100 -4.15 7.11 -14.22
N THR A 101 -4.98 6.55 -13.37
CA THR A 101 -4.68 6.45 -11.94
C THR A 101 -3.80 5.26 -11.58
N MET A 102 -3.75 4.20 -12.39
CA MET A 102 -2.97 3.00 -12.08
C MET A 102 -1.47 3.33 -11.98
N THR A 103 -0.93 4.15 -12.87
CA THR A 103 0.45 4.65 -12.83
C THR A 103 0.56 5.99 -12.12
N GLY A 104 -0.41 6.89 -12.32
CA GLY A 104 -0.41 8.26 -11.79
C GLY A 104 -0.42 8.34 -10.27
N LEU A 105 -1.11 7.43 -9.57
CA LEU A 105 -1.09 7.41 -8.09
C LEU A 105 0.26 6.94 -7.53
N PHE A 106 1.01 6.10 -8.25
CA PHE A 106 2.40 5.82 -7.86
C PHE A 106 3.29 7.06 -7.96
N TYR A 107 3.07 7.88 -8.99
CA TYR A 107 3.80 9.15 -9.13
C TYR A 107 3.47 10.13 -8.01
N LEU A 108 2.20 10.31 -7.70
CA LEU A 108 1.78 11.13 -6.55
C LEU A 108 2.37 10.62 -5.24
N GLY A 109 2.37 9.30 -5.03
CA GLY A 109 3.00 8.68 -3.87
C GLY A 109 4.52 8.91 -3.82
N ALA A 110 5.20 8.84 -4.96
CA ALA A 110 6.62 9.12 -5.05
C ALA A 110 6.95 10.59 -4.75
N LEU A 111 6.15 11.54 -5.24
CA LEU A 111 6.27 12.97 -4.94
C LEU A 111 6.09 13.23 -3.44
N LYS A 112 5.03 12.71 -2.84
CA LYS A 112 4.75 12.88 -1.40
C LYS A 112 5.84 12.26 -0.53
N ALA A 113 6.27 11.03 -0.82
CA ALA A 113 7.34 10.36 -0.12
C ALA A 113 8.67 11.12 -0.25
N SER A 114 8.98 11.64 -1.45
CA SER A 114 10.20 12.43 -1.67
C SER A 114 10.16 13.78 -0.98
N SER A 115 8.99 14.41 -0.88
CA SER A 115 8.83 15.64 -0.10
C SER A 115 9.16 15.40 1.38
N GLU A 116 8.64 14.33 2.00
CA GLU A 116 8.96 13.99 3.39
C GLU A 116 10.44 13.64 3.60
N MET A 117 11.05 12.90 2.68
CA MET A 117 12.48 12.57 2.74
C MET A 117 13.36 13.82 2.58
N ALA A 118 13.01 14.73 1.66
CA ALA A 118 13.71 15.98 1.45
C ALA A 118 13.64 16.90 2.69
N GLU A 119 12.45 17.03 3.28
CA GLU A 119 12.26 17.80 4.52
C GLU A 119 13.13 17.26 5.67
N TYR A 120 13.14 15.95 5.84
CA TYR A 120 13.96 15.29 6.86
C TYR A 120 15.46 15.53 6.64
N LEU A 121 15.92 15.52 5.40
CA LEU A 121 17.32 15.78 5.04
C LEU A 121 17.69 17.28 5.04
N GLY A 122 16.73 18.16 5.32
CA GLY A 122 16.93 19.62 5.36
C GLY A 122 16.90 20.30 3.99
N GLU A 123 16.54 19.60 2.92
CA GLU A 123 16.37 20.16 1.56
C GLU A 123 14.98 20.78 1.38
N LYS A 124 14.67 21.84 2.15
CA LYS A 124 13.33 22.46 2.24
C LYS A 124 12.79 22.95 0.90
N GLU A 125 13.63 23.48 0.03
CA GLU A 125 13.23 23.92 -1.31
C GLU A 125 12.71 22.76 -2.14
N LYS A 126 13.43 21.64 -2.15
CA LYS A 126 13.01 20.42 -2.85
C LYS A 126 11.78 19.80 -2.22
N SER A 127 11.66 19.81 -0.91
CA SER A 127 10.45 19.37 -0.21
C SER A 127 9.23 20.17 -0.66
N GLY A 128 9.34 21.49 -0.71
CA GLY A 128 8.28 22.38 -1.18
C GLY A 128 7.89 22.14 -2.65
N GLU A 129 8.88 21.99 -3.54
CA GLU A 129 8.68 21.71 -4.97
C GLU A 129 7.88 20.40 -5.17
N TYR A 130 8.29 19.33 -4.49
CA TYR A 130 7.62 18.02 -4.61
C TYR A 130 6.22 18.03 -4.00
N LEU A 131 6.04 18.73 -2.87
CA LEU A 131 4.74 18.86 -2.22
C LEU A 131 3.73 19.64 -3.07
N GLU A 132 4.16 20.76 -3.67
CA GLU A 132 3.32 21.59 -4.54
C GLU A 132 2.88 20.77 -5.77
N LEU A 133 3.81 20.04 -6.38
CA LEU A 133 3.50 19.20 -7.54
C LEU A 133 2.56 18.05 -7.18
N PHE A 134 2.76 17.41 -6.02
CA PHE A 134 1.83 16.42 -5.47
C PHE A 134 0.41 16.99 -5.30
N GLN A 135 0.29 18.16 -4.67
CA GLN A 135 -1.01 18.77 -4.42
C GLN A 135 -1.75 19.15 -5.71
N LYS A 136 -1.00 19.68 -6.67
CA LYS A 136 -1.54 20.03 -8.00
C LYS A 136 -2.00 18.79 -8.74
N GLY A 137 -1.18 17.75 -8.79
CA GLY A 137 -1.50 16.49 -9.46
C GLY A 137 -2.66 15.75 -8.81
N SER A 138 -2.72 15.68 -7.47
CA SER A 138 -3.84 15.09 -6.73
C SER A 138 -5.17 15.72 -7.10
N LYS A 139 -5.23 17.04 -7.14
CA LYS A 139 -6.42 17.78 -7.55
C LYS A 139 -6.80 17.47 -9.00
N ARG A 140 -5.84 17.55 -9.93
CA ARG A 140 -6.09 17.32 -11.36
C ARG A 140 -6.56 15.93 -11.67
N ILE A 141 -5.95 14.91 -11.07
CA ILE A 141 -6.37 13.52 -11.25
C ILE A 141 -7.85 13.33 -10.89
N VAL A 142 -8.31 13.92 -9.79
CA VAL A 142 -9.71 13.87 -9.40
C VAL A 142 -10.59 14.61 -10.39
N GLU A 143 -10.24 15.85 -10.73
CA GLU A 143 -11.04 16.69 -11.65
C GLU A 143 -11.13 16.11 -13.07
N GLU A 144 -10.05 15.47 -13.54
CA GLU A 144 -9.98 15.00 -14.91
C GLU A 144 -10.42 13.56 -15.10
N LEU A 145 -10.10 12.67 -14.15
CA LEU A 145 -10.27 11.23 -14.35
C LEU A 145 -11.45 10.61 -13.59
N PHE A 146 -12.00 11.30 -12.58
CA PHE A 146 -13.12 10.77 -11.83
C PHE A 146 -14.44 10.98 -12.56
N ASN A 147 -15.14 9.90 -12.92
CA ASN A 147 -16.37 9.96 -13.70
C ASN A 147 -17.66 10.06 -12.86
N GLY A 148 -17.51 10.30 -11.53
CA GLY A 148 -18.61 10.35 -10.55
C GLY A 148 -18.72 9.09 -9.69
N GLU A 149 -18.13 7.95 -10.12
CA GLU A 149 -18.15 6.67 -9.39
C GLU A 149 -16.77 6.04 -9.27
N TYR A 150 -15.96 6.09 -10.33
CA TYR A 150 -14.62 5.49 -10.39
C TYR A 150 -13.71 6.28 -11.33
N PHE A 151 -12.43 5.96 -11.33
CA PHE A 151 -11.44 6.61 -12.20
C PHE A 151 -11.32 5.91 -13.53
N ILE A 152 -11.19 6.70 -14.60
CA ILE A 152 -11.03 6.27 -15.97
C ILE A 152 -9.65 6.61 -16.50
N GLN A 153 -9.28 6.06 -17.66
CA GLN A 153 -8.13 6.48 -18.42
C GLN A 153 -8.56 7.44 -19.52
N LYS A 154 -7.81 8.52 -19.72
CA LYS A 154 -7.99 9.43 -20.85
C LYS A 154 -6.82 9.30 -21.83
N TYR A 155 -7.12 9.01 -23.08
CA TYR A 155 -6.13 8.95 -24.13
C TYR A 155 -6.74 9.36 -25.48
N ASP A 156 -5.90 9.70 -26.45
CA ASP A 156 -6.33 10.05 -27.81
C ASP A 156 -6.72 8.81 -28.60
N ARG A 157 -8.03 8.53 -28.67
CA ARG A 157 -8.57 7.36 -29.39
C ARG A 157 -8.31 7.40 -30.90
N SER A 158 -8.04 8.60 -31.47
CA SER A 158 -7.72 8.74 -32.91
C SER A 158 -6.38 8.11 -33.29
N LYS A 159 -5.47 7.92 -32.32
CA LYS A 159 -4.16 7.29 -32.51
C LYS A 159 -4.23 5.77 -32.68
N GLY A 160 -5.37 5.15 -32.39
CA GLY A 160 -5.57 3.72 -32.52
C GLY A 160 -4.72 2.86 -31.58
N TYR A 161 -4.34 3.38 -30.42
CA TYR A 161 -3.63 2.62 -29.39
C TYR A 161 -4.43 1.38 -28.98
N LYS A 162 -3.76 0.23 -28.91
CA LYS A 162 -4.32 -1.01 -28.41
C LYS A 162 -4.07 -1.16 -26.92
N TYR A 163 -4.80 -2.07 -26.29
CA TYR A 163 -4.58 -2.52 -24.91
C TYR A 163 -4.80 -1.44 -23.84
N GLN A 164 -5.69 -0.50 -24.15
CA GLN A 164 -6.13 0.51 -23.20
C GLN A 164 -7.37 0.03 -22.43
N TYR A 165 -7.68 0.65 -21.28
CA TYR A 165 -8.93 0.38 -20.56
C TYR A 165 -9.97 1.51 -20.71
N GLY A 166 -9.55 2.72 -21.05
CA GLY A 166 -10.44 3.84 -21.33
C GLY A 166 -11.46 4.09 -20.22
N ASP A 167 -12.73 3.92 -20.55
CA ASP A 167 -13.86 4.12 -19.62
C ASP A 167 -14.10 2.91 -18.69
N GLY A 168 -13.23 1.90 -18.69
CA GLY A 168 -13.34 0.71 -17.85
C GLY A 168 -13.15 0.98 -16.37
N CYS A 169 -13.89 0.27 -15.53
CA CYS A 169 -13.67 0.20 -14.09
C CYS A 169 -12.54 -0.79 -13.81
N LEU A 170 -11.33 -0.30 -13.67
CA LEU A 170 -10.14 -1.11 -13.43
C LEU A 170 -10.04 -1.47 -11.94
N SER A 171 -9.82 -2.73 -11.58
CA SER A 171 -9.75 -3.15 -10.18
C SER A 171 -8.54 -2.57 -9.44
N ASP A 172 -7.43 -2.39 -10.11
CA ASP A 172 -6.22 -1.80 -9.52
C ASP A 172 -6.00 -0.31 -9.84
N GLN A 173 -7.07 0.40 -10.22
CA GLN A 173 -7.02 1.85 -10.44
C GLN A 173 -6.49 2.64 -9.22
N LEU A 174 -6.57 2.06 -8.03
CA LEU A 174 -6.12 2.66 -6.77
C LEU A 174 -4.85 1.98 -6.20
N LEU A 175 -4.06 1.29 -7.02
CA LEU A 175 -2.91 0.51 -6.55
C LEU A 175 -1.85 1.37 -5.83
N GLY A 176 -1.58 2.59 -6.33
CA GLY A 176 -0.68 3.55 -5.67
C GLY A 176 -1.23 4.06 -4.33
N GLU A 177 -2.54 4.32 -4.25
CA GLU A 177 -3.23 4.71 -3.01
C GLU A 177 -3.16 3.61 -1.95
N TRP A 178 -3.44 2.37 -2.34
CA TRP A 178 -3.27 1.21 -1.47
C TRP A 178 -1.84 1.04 -0.95
N LEU A 179 -0.83 1.24 -1.81
CA LEU A 179 0.57 1.18 -1.36
C LEU A 179 0.84 2.30 -0.35
N SER A 180 0.33 3.51 -0.58
CA SER A 180 0.43 4.64 0.34
C SER A 180 -0.15 4.32 1.72
N ALA A 181 -1.34 3.73 1.76
CA ALA A 181 -1.97 3.28 3.00
C ALA A 181 -1.11 2.21 3.72
N THR A 182 -0.60 1.20 2.99
CA THR A 182 0.19 0.11 3.59
C THR A 182 1.54 0.55 4.17
N ILE A 183 2.11 1.65 3.66
CA ILE A 183 3.39 2.20 4.16
C ILE A 183 3.20 3.37 5.14
N GLY A 184 1.95 3.72 5.45
CA GLY A 184 1.62 4.83 6.35
C GLY A 184 2.08 6.19 5.82
N LEU A 185 2.01 6.41 4.50
CA LEU A 185 2.28 7.70 3.86
C LEU A 185 1.05 8.61 3.86
N GLY A 186 -0.15 8.03 4.08
CA GLY A 186 -1.45 8.72 4.08
C GLY A 186 -2.00 8.92 2.66
N ASP A 187 -3.16 9.59 2.57
CA ASP A 187 -3.95 9.69 1.35
C ASP A 187 -3.22 10.46 0.23
N LEU A 188 -3.33 9.98 -0.99
CA LEU A 188 -2.82 10.65 -2.19
C LEU A 188 -3.91 11.47 -2.89
N ILE A 189 -5.17 11.05 -2.73
CA ILE A 189 -6.38 11.73 -3.18
C ILE A 189 -7.38 11.81 -2.03
N PRO A 190 -8.38 12.71 -2.05
CA PRO A 190 -9.35 12.79 -0.96
C PRO A 190 -10.11 11.47 -0.75
N GLU A 191 -10.22 11.04 0.51
CA GLU A 191 -10.79 9.76 0.97
C GLU A 191 -12.15 9.43 0.32
N GLU A 192 -12.99 10.45 0.10
CA GLU A 192 -14.33 10.26 -0.50
C GLU A 192 -14.28 9.65 -1.90
N TYR A 193 -13.27 10.00 -2.71
CA TYR A 193 -13.09 9.46 -4.07
C TYR A 193 -12.55 8.04 -4.02
N THR A 194 -11.62 7.76 -3.11
CA THR A 194 -11.12 6.41 -2.83
C THR A 194 -12.26 5.48 -2.45
N LYS A 195 -13.12 5.91 -1.53
CA LYS A 195 -14.30 5.13 -1.08
C LYS A 195 -15.30 4.89 -2.20
N LYS A 196 -15.60 5.90 -3.02
CA LYS A 196 -16.51 5.75 -4.17
C LYS A 196 -15.95 4.76 -5.19
N ALA A 197 -14.68 4.90 -5.54
CA ALA A 197 -14.03 4.01 -6.51
C ALA A 197 -13.95 2.58 -6.02
N LEU A 198 -13.62 2.32 -4.74
CA LEU A 198 -13.63 0.98 -4.15
C LEU A 198 -15.02 0.34 -4.17
N LYS A 199 -16.07 1.11 -3.87
CA LYS A 199 -17.45 0.63 -4.01
C LYS A 199 -17.79 0.27 -5.45
N ALA A 200 -17.40 1.09 -6.41
CA ALA A 200 -17.61 0.82 -7.83
C ALA A 200 -16.86 -0.44 -8.27
N ILE A 201 -15.60 -0.62 -7.87
CA ILE A 201 -14.83 -1.83 -8.14
C ILE A 201 -15.57 -3.05 -7.59
N PHE A 202 -16.00 -3.03 -6.34
CA PHE A 202 -16.74 -4.16 -5.77
C PHE A 202 -18.06 -4.41 -6.49
N ASN A 203 -18.83 -3.36 -6.78
CA ASN A 203 -20.16 -3.50 -7.41
C ASN A 203 -20.10 -4.02 -8.85
N TYR A 204 -19.08 -3.61 -9.61
CA TYR A 204 -19.01 -3.90 -11.04
C TYR A 204 -18.12 -5.10 -11.38
N ASN A 205 -17.04 -5.30 -10.63
CA ASN A 205 -16.04 -6.30 -10.95
C ASN A 205 -16.19 -7.60 -10.14
N TRP A 206 -16.91 -7.56 -9.00
CA TRP A 206 -17.20 -8.76 -8.23
C TRP A 206 -18.21 -9.66 -8.95
N LYS A 207 -17.91 -10.96 -8.99
CA LYS A 207 -18.81 -12.01 -9.51
C LYS A 207 -19.01 -13.11 -8.47
N ASP A 208 -20.26 -13.39 -8.16
CA ASP A 208 -20.64 -14.52 -7.31
C ASP A 208 -20.62 -15.85 -8.06
N ASN A 209 -20.53 -15.82 -9.39
CA ASN A 209 -20.50 -16.98 -10.27
C ASN A 209 -19.82 -16.56 -11.59
N LEU A 210 -18.94 -17.39 -12.10
CA LEU A 210 -18.18 -17.16 -13.33
C LEU A 210 -18.58 -18.09 -14.48
N SER A 211 -19.70 -18.85 -14.38
CA SER A 211 -20.14 -19.77 -15.41
C SER A 211 -20.39 -19.11 -16.77
N ASP A 212 -20.87 -17.86 -16.76
CA ASP A 212 -21.13 -17.07 -17.97
C ASP A 212 -20.00 -16.11 -18.31
N HIS A 213 -18.84 -16.24 -17.64
CA HIS A 213 -17.70 -15.38 -17.85
C HIS A 213 -16.65 -16.03 -18.75
N SER A 214 -16.13 -15.26 -19.71
CA SER A 214 -15.10 -15.71 -20.66
C SER A 214 -13.83 -14.87 -20.52
N ASN A 215 -12.68 -15.53 -20.58
CA ASN A 215 -11.37 -14.88 -20.57
C ASN A 215 -10.74 -14.91 -21.97
N CYS A 216 -10.02 -13.83 -22.32
CA CYS A 216 -9.30 -13.77 -23.60
C CYS A 216 -8.09 -14.69 -23.63
N GLN A 217 -7.38 -14.88 -22.52
CA GLN A 217 -6.12 -15.61 -22.45
C GLN A 217 -6.14 -16.72 -21.40
N ARG A 218 -6.02 -16.37 -20.12
CA ARG A 218 -5.79 -17.29 -19.01
C ARG A 218 -7.00 -17.32 -18.09
N THR A 219 -7.30 -18.50 -17.55
CA THR A 219 -8.44 -18.68 -16.66
C THR A 219 -7.96 -19.17 -15.31
N TYR A 220 -8.04 -18.31 -14.29
CA TYR A 220 -7.63 -18.61 -12.93
C TYR A 220 -8.79 -18.80 -11.95
N ALA A 221 -10.00 -18.43 -12.38
CA ALA A 221 -11.26 -18.72 -11.70
C ALA A 221 -12.35 -19.01 -12.75
N LEU A 222 -13.20 -19.98 -12.51
CA LEU A 222 -14.16 -20.48 -13.52
C LEU A 222 -15.38 -21.14 -12.87
N ASN A 223 -16.39 -21.41 -13.71
CA ASN A 223 -17.64 -22.08 -13.34
C ASN A 223 -18.37 -21.40 -12.17
N ASP A 224 -18.73 -22.14 -11.13
CA ASP A 224 -19.41 -21.67 -9.94
C ASP A 224 -18.51 -20.93 -8.94
N GLU A 225 -17.26 -20.70 -9.30
CA GLU A 225 -16.34 -19.94 -8.46
C GLU A 225 -16.68 -18.46 -8.44
N LYS A 226 -16.28 -17.81 -7.34
CA LYS A 226 -16.42 -16.37 -7.15
C LYS A 226 -15.09 -15.69 -7.35
N GLY A 227 -15.11 -14.44 -7.83
CA GLY A 227 -13.88 -13.71 -8.04
C GLY A 227 -14.07 -12.24 -8.40
N LEU A 228 -13.01 -11.48 -8.31
CA LEU A 228 -12.94 -10.08 -8.72
C LEU A 228 -12.24 -9.97 -10.08
N ILE A 229 -12.97 -9.56 -11.11
CA ILE A 229 -12.45 -9.38 -12.47
C ILE A 229 -11.56 -8.13 -12.50
N LEU A 230 -10.48 -8.16 -13.32
CA LEU A 230 -9.56 -7.03 -13.39
C LEU A 230 -10.23 -5.77 -13.95
N CYS A 231 -11.06 -5.87 -14.98
CA CYS A 231 -11.70 -4.69 -15.56
C CYS A 231 -13.06 -5.02 -16.16
N THR A 232 -14.05 -4.20 -15.88
CA THR A 232 -15.36 -4.24 -16.54
C THR A 232 -15.70 -2.88 -17.14
N TRP A 233 -16.67 -2.85 -18.06
CA TRP A 233 -17.17 -1.63 -18.68
C TRP A 233 -18.66 -1.44 -18.38
N PRO A 234 -19.02 -1.07 -17.13
CA PRO A 234 -20.42 -1.04 -16.69
C PRO A 234 -21.28 -0.02 -17.42
N ARG A 235 -20.65 1.02 -17.99
CA ARG A 235 -21.34 2.06 -18.78
C ARG A 235 -21.29 1.80 -20.31
N GLY A 236 -20.82 0.63 -20.74
CA GLY A 236 -20.51 0.36 -22.13
C GLY A 236 -19.15 0.90 -22.54
N ASN A 237 -18.94 1.12 -23.84
CA ASN A 237 -17.69 1.64 -24.42
C ASN A 237 -16.47 0.76 -24.16
N ARG A 238 -16.66 -0.57 -24.06
CA ARG A 238 -15.53 -1.50 -24.02
C ARG A 238 -14.62 -1.27 -25.22
N GLU A 239 -13.32 -1.16 -24.97
CA GLU A 239 -12.34 -0.97 -26.01
C GLU A 239 -12.37 -2.14 -27.02
N LYS A 240 -12.19 -1.84 -28.32
CA LYS A 240 -12.15 -2.88 -29.35
C LYS A 240 -11.03 -3.90 -29.10
N PHE A 241 -9.90 -3.43 -28.58
CA PHE A 241 -8.73 -4.22 -28.18
C PHE A 241 -8.35 -3.80 -26.75
N PRO A 242 -9.07 -4.28 -25.73
CA PRO A 242 -8.73 -3.97 -24.34
C PRO A 242 -7.40 -4.64 -23.97
N PHE A 243 -6.82 -4.25 -22.85
CA PHE A 243 -5.61 -4.94 -22.40
C PHE A 243 -5.90 -6.43 -22.15
N PRO A 244 -4.93 -7.30 -22.47
CA PRO A 244 -5.18 -8.75 -22.60
C PRO A 244 -5.69 -9.43 -21.33
N TYR A 245 -5.41 -8.84 -20.17
CA TYR A 245 -5.75 -9.40 -18.86
C TYR A 245 -7.08 -8.89 -18.28
N SER A 246 -7.79 -8.05 -19.03
CA SER A 246 -9.01 -7.37 -18.54
C SER A 246 -10.06 -8.29 -17.93
N ASP A 247 -10.20 -9.49 -18.48
CA ASP A 247 -11.22 -10.47 -18.07
C ASP A 247 -10.71 -11.46 -17.01
N GLU A 248 -9.44 -11.37 -16.60
CA GLU A 248 -8.83 -12.33 -15.68
C GLU A 248 -9.15 -12.00 -14.20
N VAL A 249 -9.00 -13.01 -13.34
CA VAL A 249 -9.13 -12.92 -11.89
C VAL A 249 -7.80 -13.26 -11.27
N TRP A 250 -7.12 -12.27 -10.68
CA TRP A 250 -5.77 -12.46 -10.13
C TRP A 250 -5.76 -12.34 -8.62
N THR A 251 -5.20 -13.31 -7.95
CA THR A 251 -5.12 -13.38 -6.48
C THR A 251 -4.49 -12.14 -5.85
N GLY A 252 -3.44 -11.58 -6.48
CA GLY A 252 -2.77 -10.39 -5.99
C GLY A 252 -3.67 -9.16 -5.93
N PHE A 253 -4.42 -8.90 -7.00
CA PHE A 253 -5.35 -7.77 -7.05
C PHE A 253 -6.58 -7.99 -6.17
N GLU A 254 -7.05 -9.22 -6.07
CA GLU A 254 -8.12 -9.55 -5.13
C GLU A 254 -7.71 -9.25 -3.68
N TYR A 255 -6.50 -9.65 -3.24
CA TYR A 255 -5.99 -9.32 -1.92
C TYR A 255 -5.71 -7.83 -1.74
N GLN A 256 -5.21 -7.15 -2.78
CA GLN A 256 -4.99 -5.71 -2.78
C GLN A 256 -6.31 -4.96 -2.57
N VAL A 257 -7.32 -5.22 -3.41
CA VAL A 257 -8.63 -4.57 -3.30
C VAL A 257 -9.31 -4.92 -1.98
N ALA A 258 -9.25 -6.19 -1.55
CA ALA A 258 -9.81 -6.63 -0.28
C ALA A 258 -9.20 -5.88 0.92
N SER A 259 -7.87 -5.77 0.97
CA SER A 259 -7.20 -5.04 2.05
C SER A 259 -7.47 -3.53 1.98
N HIS A 260 -7.57 -2.95 0.79
CA HIS A 260 -7.90 -1.54 0.62
C HIS A 260 -9.34 -1.25 1.06
N LEU A 261 -10.30 -2.10 0.70
CA LEU A 261 -11.68 -2.03 1.23
C LEU A 261 -11.71 -2.03 2.76
N ILE A 262 -10.88 -2.88 3.40
CA ILE A 262 -10.78 -2.95 4.86
C ILE A 262 -10.18 -1.66 5.44
N TYR A 263 -9.14 -1.09 4.84
CA TYR A 263 -8.58 0.21 5.24
C TYR A 263 -9.66 1.30 5.24
N GLU A 264 -10.53 1.30 4.22
CA GLU A 264 -11.60 2.27 4.05
C GLU A 264 -12.89 1.95 4.82
N GLY A 265 -12.88 0.91 5.67
CA GLY A 265 -14.00 0.53 6.52
C GLY A 265 -15.04 -0.40 5.90
N PHE A 266 -14.86 -0.83 4.63
CA PHE A 266 -15.72 -1.82 3.95
C PHE A 266 -15.28 -3.26 4.28
N ILE A 267 -15.32 -3.60 5.57
CA ILE A 267 -14.76 -4.85 6.09
C ILE A 267 -15.48 -6.07 5.53
N LYS A 268 -16.81 -5.99 5.40
CA LYS A 268 -17.63 -7.10 4.89
C LYS A 268 -17.27 -7.43 3.43
N GLU A 269 -17.17 -6.42 2.59
CA GLU A 269 -16.82 -6.53 1.18
C GLU A 269 -15.41 -7.10 1.03
N GLY A 270 -14.44 -6.55 1.75
CA GLY A 270 -13.07 -7.04 1.74
C GLY A 270 -12.97 -8.51 2.16
N LEU A 271 -13.61 -8.90 3.27
CA LEU A 271 -13.61 -10.29 3.73
C LEU A 271 -14.40 -11.23 2.81
N THR A 272 -15.37 -10.73 2.06
CA THR A 272 -16.08 -11.52 1.02
C THR A 272 -15.12 -11.94 -0.09
N ILE A 273 -14.28 -11.03 -0.57
CA ILE A 273 -13.25 -11.35 -1.58
C ILE A 273 -12.24 -12.37 -1.01
N VAL A 274 -11.74 -12.13 0.20
CA VAL A 274 -10.78 -13.04 0.85
C VAL A 274 -11.35 -14.46 1.00
N ARG A 275 -12.61 -14.57 1.41
CA ARG A 275 -13.28 -15.85 1.54
C ARG A 275 -13.36 -16.60 0.22
N ALA A 276 -13.75 -15.93 -0.85
CA ALA A 276 -13.81 -16.52 -2.18
C ALA A 276 -12.44 -17.04 -2.66
N LEU A 277 -11.38 -16.27 -2.43
CA LEU A 277 -10.01 -16.71 -2.68
C LEU A 277 -9.68 -18.00 -1.95
N ARG A 278 -9.97 -18.06 -0.64
CA ARG A 278 -9.68 -19.25 0.18
C ARG A 278 -10.54 -20.45 -0.24
N GLU A 279 -11.77 -20.24 -0.69
CA GLU A 279 -12.64 -21.29 -1.24
C GLU A 279 -12.12 -21.84 -2.57
N ARG A 280 -11.40 -21.04 -3.38
CA ARG A 280 -10.75 -21.52 -4.62
C ARG A 280 -9.45 -22.29 -4.34
N PHE A 281 -8.69 -21.89 -3.29
CA PHE A 281 -7.40 -22.47 -2.93
C PHE A 281 -7.50 -23.21 -1.57
N ASP A 282 -8.46 -24.11 -1.44
CA ASP A 282 -8.82 -24.80 -0.19
C ASP A 282 -7.98 -26.06 0.07
N GLY A 283 -7.12 -26.46 -0.85
CA GLY A 283 -6.32 -27.69 -0.78
C GLY A 283 -7.01 -28.91 -1.41
N LEU A 284 -8.28 -28.82 -1.75
CA LEU A 284 -9.03 -29.85 -2.49
C LEU A 284 -9.18 -29.45 -3.98
N LYS A 285 -9.60 -28.21 -4.22
CA LYS A 285 -9.75 -27.69 -5.59
C LYS A 285 -8.40 -27.27 -6.17
N ARG A 286 -7.63 -26.47 -5.43
CA ARG A 286 -6.29 -26.02 -5.81
C ARG A 286 -5.35 -26.02 -4.61
N ASN A 287 -4.07 -26.21 -4.90
CA ASN A 287 -3.02 -26.09 -3.89
C ASN A 287 -2.93 -24.65 -3.36
N PRO A 288 -3.08 -24.42 -2.04
CA PRO A 288 -3.02 -23.08 -1.45
C PRO A 288 -1.62 -22.45 -1.46
N TRP A 289 -0.60 -23.21 -1.80
CA TRP A 289 0.80 -22.78 -1.84
C TRP A 289 1.35 -22.59 -3.26
N ASP A 290 0.50 -22.73 -4.26
CA ASP A 290 0.89 -22.76 -5.66
C ASP A 290 -0.03 -21.92 -6.52
N GLU A 291 0.53 -20.95 -7.24
CA GLU A 291 -0.19 -20.18 -8.26
C GLU A 291 0.16 -20.73 -9.65
N PRO A 292 -0.83 -21.11 -10.46
CA PRO A 292 -0.61 -21.75 -11.77
C PRO A 292 -0.14 -20.73 -12.83
N GLU A 293 0.80 -19.89 -12.51
CA GLU A 293 1.35 -18.85 -13.37
C GLU A 293 2.88 -18.84 -13.31
N CYS A 294 3.53 -18.50 -14.44
CA CYS A 294 4.98 -18.41 -14.55
C CYS A 294 5.72 -19.64 -13.99
N GLY A 295 5.30 -20.84 -14.39
CA GLY A 295 5.88 -22.11 -13.96
C GLY A 295 5.67 -22.40 -12.48
N HIS A 296 4.55 -21.98 -11.91
CA HIS A 296 4.18 -22.16 -10.50
C HIS A 296 5.08 -21.40 -9.50
N HIS A 297 5.78 -20.35 -9.96
CA HIS A 297 6.68 -19.56 -9.12
C HIS A 297 6.23 -18.11 -8.93
N TYR A 298 5.06 -17.73 -9.47
CA TYR A 298 4.53 -16.40 -9.30
C TYR A 298 3.93 -16.23 -7.89
N ALA A 299 4.23 -15.13 -7.23
CA ALA A 299 3.90 -14.94 -5.82
C ALA A 299 2.89 -13.78 -5.60
N ARG A 300 1.88 -13.68 -6.46
CA ARG A 300 0.82 -12.64 -6.35
C ARG A 300 0.09 -12.70 -5.03
N ALA A 301 -0.09 -13.91 -4.47
CA ALA A 301 -0.73 -14.13 -3.17
C ALA A 301 0.03 -13.48 -1.99
N MET A 302 1.28 -13.02 -2.18
CA MET A 302 2.00 -12.24 -1.16
C MET A 302 1.28 -10.93 -0.79
N ALA A 303 0.42 -10.38 -1.65
CA ALA A 303 -0.42 -9.23 -1.31
C ALA A 303 -1.35 -9.49 -0.12
N SER A 304 -1.61 -10.76 0.25
CA SER A 304 -2.39 -11.16 1.42
C SER A 304 -1.82 -10.64 2.76
N TRP A 305 -0.53 -10.37 2.85
CA TRP A 305 0.08 -9.80 4.04
C TRP A 305 -0.50 -8.42 4.40
N ALA A 306 -0.98 -7.66 3.40
CA ALA A 306 -1.66 -6.40 3.63
C ALA A 306 -2.97 -6.53 4.41
N LEU A 307 -3.61 -7.71 4.39
CA LEU A 307 -4.80 -7.97 5.21
C LEU A 307 -4.50 -7.90 6.71
N LEU A 308 -3.34 -8.40 7.15
CA LEU A 308 -2.92 -8.29 8.54
C LEU A 308 -2.76 -6.83 8.95
N LEU A 309 -2.12 -6.02 8.09
CA LEU A 309 -1.94 -4.59 8.32
C LEU A 309 -3.29 -3.86 8.36
N ALA A 310 -4.16 -4.09 7.38
CA ALA A 310 -5.47 -3.44 7.29
C ALA A 310 -6.39 -3.80 8.46
N LEU A 311 -6.45 -5.10 8.85
CA LEU A 311 -7.31 -5.57 9.94
C LEU A 311 -6.83 -5.14 11.33
N SER A 312 -5.52 -4.99 11.51
CA SER A 312 -4.93 -4.53 12.78
C SER A 312 -4.76 -3.02 12.85
N GLY A 313 -4.77 -2.33 11.71
CA GLY A 313 -4.37 -0.93 11.60
C GLY A 313 -2.93 -0.72 12.10
N TYR A 314 -2.08 -1.74 11.91
CA TYR A 314 -0.69 -1.69 12.36
C TYR A 314 0.14 -0.80 11.45
N GLU A 315 0.85 0.13 12.09
CA GLU A 315 1.91 0.93 11.49
C GLU A 315 3.12 0.98 12.42
N TYR A 316 4.31 1.05 11.85
CA TYR A 316 5.55 1.25 12.59
C TYR A 316 6.39 2.37 11.97
N ASP A 317 6.90 3.25 12.82
CA ASP A 317 7.87 4.28 12.46
C ASP A 317 9.12 4.09 13.32
N GLY A 318 10.15 3.46 12.75
CA GLY A 318 11.41 3.17 13.41
C GLY A 318 12.22 4.43 13.74
N ARG A 319 12.01 5.53 13.01
CA ARG A 319 12.67 6.83 13.27
C ARG A 319 12.25 7.40 14.62
N ASN A 320 10.98 7.20 14.98
CA ASN A 320 10.36 7.74 16.19
C ASN A 320 10.08 6.65 17.24
N PHE A 321 10.41 5.39 16.96
CA PHE A 321 10.04 4.24 17.79
C PHE A 321 8.54 4.23 18.10
N ALA A 322 7.72 4.53 17.10
CA ALA A 322 6.28 4.66 17.22
C ALA A 322 5.58 3.44 16.63
N VAL A 323 4.66 2.85 17.40
CA VAL A 323 3.76 1.78 16.95
C VAL A 323 2.33 2.28 16.95
N SER A 324 1.53 1.85 15.96
CA SER A 324 0.11 2.14 15.88
C SER A 324 -0.70 0.85 15.78
N PHE A 325 -1.84 0.79 16.46
CA PHE A 325 -2.81 -0.30 16.32
C PHE A 325 -4.23 0.28 16.31
N LYS A 326 -4.96 0.03 15.22
CA LYS A 326 -6.33 0.45 15.01
C LYS A 326 -7.18 -0.73 14.52
N PRO A 327 -7.49 -1.70 15.40
CA PRO A 327 -8.22 -2.90 15.00
C PRO A 327 -9.54 -2.58 14.31
N ARG A 328 -9.87 -3.32 13.23
CA ARG A 328 -11.09 -3.13 12.45
C ARG A 328 -12.19 -4.15 12.76
N LEU A 329 -11.86 -5.19 13.52
CA LEU A 329 -12.81 -6.22 13.94
C LEU A 329 -12.47 -6.70 15.36
N ASN A 330 -13.43 -7.34 16.03
CA ASN A 330 -13.27 -7.90 17.39
C ASN A 330 -12.71 -6.87 18.39
N LEU A 331 -13.14 -5.62 18.31
CA LEU A 331 -12.59 -4.48 19.06
C LEU A 331 -12.51 -4.73 20.57
N SER A 332 -13.45 -5.50 21.15
CA SER A 332 -13.48 -5.82 22.57
C SER A 332 -12.44 -6.85 23.01
N ASN A 333 -11.95 -7.67 22.07
CA ASN A 333 -10.95 -8.71 22.35
C ASN A 333 -10.16 -9.01 21.07
N PHE A 334 -9.21 -8.15 20.76
CA PHE A 334 -8.38 -8.24 19.55
C PHE A 334 -6.99 -8.76 19.89
N ARG A 335 -6.40 -9.54 18.97
CA ARG A 335 -5.02 -10.02 19.08
C ARG A 335 -4.41 -10.15 17.70
N CYS A 336 -3.19 -9.65 17.50
CA CYS A 336 -2.46 -9.80 16.25
C CYS A 336 -0.95 -9.88 16.47
N PHE A 337 -0.25 -10.38 15.45
CA PHE A 337 1.20 -10.30 15.29
C PHE A 337 1.61 -8.87 14.88
N PHE A 338 2.80 -8.44 15.28
CA PHE A 338 3.48 -7.25 14.77
C PHE A 338 4.98 -7.50 14.65
N SER A 339 5.69 -6.71 13.82
CA SER A 339 7.14 -6.73 13.71
C SER A 339 7.71 -5.32 13.63
N THR A 340 8.89 -5.11 14.19
CA THR A 340 9.67 -3.88 14.10
C THR A 340 10.99 -4.16 13.35
N ASP A 341 11.88 -3.19 13.28
CA ASP A 341 13.23 -3.32 12.71
C ASP A 341 14.08 -4.40 13.38
N SER A 342 13.90 -4.61 14.67
CA SER A 342 14.81 -5.42 15.51
C SER A 342 14.12 -6.51 16.33
N GLY A 343 12.81 -6.67 16.24
CA GLY A 343 12.05 -7.67 16.96
C GLY A 343 10.63 -7.83 16.48
N TRP A 344 9.93 -8.81 17.02
CA TRP A 344 8.51 -9.01 16.75
C TRP A 344 7.77 -9.56 17.95
N GLY A 345 6.45 -9.41 17.93
CA GLY A 345 5.65 -9.82 19.06
C GLY A 345 4.16 -9.85 18.79
N ILE A 346 3.41 -9.76 19.89
CA ILE A 346 1.95 -9.85 19.89
C ILE A 346 1.37 -8.57 20.50
N PHE A 347 0.43 -7.97 19.78
CA PHE A 347 -0.47 -6.95 20.30
C PHE A 347 -1.77 -7.58 20.74
N THR A 348 -2.28 -7.16 21.91
CA THR A 348 -3.60 -7.56 22.41
C THR A 348 -4.35 -6.33 22.92
N GLN A 349 -5.63 -6.20 22.55
CA GLN A 349 -6.55 -5.18 23.05
C GLN A 349 -7.75 -5.84 23.72
N LYS A 350 -8.14 -5.32 24.87
CA LYS A 350 -9.36 -5.73 25.59
C LYS A 350 -10.14 -4.50 26.03
N ILE A 351 -11.41 -4.42 25.63
CA ILE A 351 -12.29 -3.34 25.99
C ILE A 351 -13.48 -3.91 26.77
N SER A 352 -13.70 -3.38 27.97
CA SER A 352 -14.86 -3.70 28.84
C SER A 352 -15.61 -2.42 29.16
N GLN A 353 -16.68 -2.53 29.96
CA GLN A 353 -17.35 -1.35 30.50
C GLN A 353 -16.46 -0.56 31.47
N LYS A 354 -15.52 -1.23 32.14
CA LYS A 354 -14.70 -0.67 33.23
C LYS A 354 -13.27 -0.28 32.82
N SER A 355 -12.78 -0.78 31.72
CA SER A 355 -11.39 -0.51 31.29
C SER A 355 -11.18 -0.72 29.80
N PHE A 356 -10.26 0.06 29.26
CA PHE A 356 -9.53 -0.20 28.02
C PHE A 356 -8.14 -0.72 28.41
N LYS A 357 -7.74 -1.87 27.88
CA LYS A 357 -6.39 -2.44 28.08
C LYS A 357 -5.73 -2.76 26.76
N ALA A 358 -4.48 -2.38 26.61
CA ALA A 358 -3.63 -2.78 25.50
C ALA A 358 -2.34 -3.41 26.03
N PHE A 359 -1.88 -4.46 25.34
CA PHE A 359 -0.65 -5.15 25.67
C PHE A 359 0.22 -5.25 24.42
N ILE A 360 1.50 -4.92 24.56
CA ILE A 360 2.54 -5.12 23.54
C ILE A 360 3.55 -6.08 24.15
N GLU A 361 3.58 -7.32 23.70
CA GLU A 361 4.47 -8.38 24.17
C GLU A 361 5.54 -8.65 23.13
N ASN A 362 6.82 -8.60 23.54
CA ASN A 362 7.93 -8.98 22.67
C ASN A 362 8.14 -10.49 22.72
N SER A 363 8.04 -11.14 21.56
CA SER A 363 8.23 -12.59 21.41
C SER A 363 9.62 -12.98 20.94
N TYR A 364 10.34 -12.05 20.29
CA TYR A 364 11.70 -12.30 19.79
C TYR A 364 12.45 -11.01 19.51
N GLY A 365 13.76 -11.02 19.74
CA GLY A 365 14.62 -9.88 19.51
C GLY A 365 14.39 -8.74 20.51
N LYS A 366 14.41 -7.50 20.04
CA LYS A 366 14.22 -6.31 20.85
C LYS A 366 13.19 -5.40 20.22
N VAL A 367 12.23 -4.92 21.01
CA VAL A 367 11.23 -3.96 20.56
C VAL A 367 11.41 -2.64 21.30
N LYS A 368 11.75 -1.59 20.56
CA LYS A 368 11.91 -0.24 21.11
C LYS A 368 10.65 0.58 20.89
N ILE A 369 10.13 1.22 21.95
CA ILE A 369 8.88 1.97 21.90
C ILE A 369 9.04 3.30 22.65
N LYS A 370 8.62 4.38 22.00
CA LYS A 370 8.51 5.71 22.56
C LYS A 370 7.09 6.25 22.47
N GLU A 371 6.37 5.92 21.39
CA GLU A 371 5.00 6.33 21.14
C GLU A 371 4.12 5.11 20.78
N ILE A 372 2.89 5.12 21.30
CA ILE A 372 1.89 4.09 21.03
C ILE A 372 0.60 4.79 20.63
N ARG A 373 0.16 4.62 19.38
CA ARG A 373 -1.08 5.18 18.85
C ARG A 373 -2.16 4.11 18.86
N LEU A 374 -3.24 4.38 19.57
CA LEU A 374 -4.33 3.42 19.77
C LEU A 374 -5.66 4.08 19.41
N GLU A 375 -6.64 3.31 18.95
CA GLU A 375 -8.00 3.81 18.78
C GLU A 375 -8.75 3.68 20.11
N ILE A 376 -8.63 4.72 20.94
CA ILE A 376 -9.16 4.75 22.29
C ILE A 376 -10.60 5.29 22.26
N PRO A 377 -11.62 4.52 22.74
CA PRO A 377 -12.98 5.03 22.82
C PRO A 377 -13.05 6.28 23.75
N GLU A 378 -13.82 7.28 23.34
CA GLU A 378 -13.92 8.60 24.00
C GLU A 378 -14.15 8.52 25.54
N ARG A 379 -14.89 7.51 26.00
CA ARG A 379 -15.16 7.30 27.43
C ARG A 379 -13.91 6.98 28.28
N PHE A 380 -12.78 6.72 27.66
CA PHE A 380 -11.49 6.41 28.31
C PHE A 380 -10.50 7.55 28.09
N SER A 381 -10.83 8.75 28.54
CA SER A 381 -10.01 9.95 28.39
C SER A 381 -9.06 10.24 29.57
N SER A 382 -9.02 9.34 30.56
CA SER A 382 -8.11 9.46 31.70
C SER A 382 -6.67 9.24 31.29
N ASN A 383 -5.72 9.79 32.08
CA ASN A 383 -4.32 9.48 31.88
C ASN A 383 -4.06 7.98 31.96
N PRO A 384 -3.25 7.42 31.03
CA PRO A 384 -2.98 6.00 31.00
C PRO A 384 -2.12 5.56 32.19
N SER A 385 -2.46 4.43 32.79
CA SER A 385 -1.51 3.69 33.63
C SER A 385 -0.69 2.80 32.73
N VAL A 386 0.62 3.04 32.64
CA VAL A 386 1.53 2.26 31.81
C VAL A 386 2.48 1.45 32.70
N LYS A 387 2.58 0.16 32.46
CA LYS A 387 3.41 -0.76 33.23
C LYS A 387 4.31 -1.58 32.32
N LEU A 388 5.59 -1.65 32.65
CA LEU A 388 6.50 -2.63 32.08
C LEU A 388 6.51 -3.87 32.98
N ILE A 389 6.28 -5.03 32.40
CA ILE A 389 6.28 -6.35 33.07
C ILE A 389 7.49 -7.12 32.52
N ALA A 390 8.54 -7.23 33.38
CA ALA A 390 9.84 -7.80 33.05
C ALA A 390 10.36 -8.61 34.26
N GLY A 391 9.66 -9.70 34.62
CA GLY A 391 9.85 -10.39 35.89
C GLY A 391 9.19 -9.62 37.03
N GLU A 392 9.67 -8.41 37.31
CA GLU A 392 9.02 -7.45 38.22
C GLU A 392 8.19 -6.42 37.41
N THR A 393 7.18 -5.85 38.05
CA THR A 393 6.33 -4.80 37.43
C THR A 393 6.86 -3.41 37.79
N ARG A 394 7.15 -2.60 36.78
CA ARG A 394 7.54 -1.20 36.93
C ARG A 394 6.52 -0.28 36.31
N VAL A 395 6.05 0.72 37.04
CA VAL A 395 5.18 1.79 36.51
C VAL A 395 6.05 2.76 35.72
N LEU A 396 5.59 3.13 34.53
CA LEU A 396 6.27 4.09 33.65
C LEU A 396 5.52 5.41 33.61
N GLU A 397 6.26 6.50 33.54
CA GLU A 397 5.68 7.82 33.29
C GLU A 397 5.28 7.94 31.83
N ALA A 398 4.01 8.31 31.60
CA ALA A 398 3.45 8.49 30.27
C ALA A 398 2.39 9.60 30.27
N SER A 399 2.19 10.21 29.12
CA SER A 399 1.10 11.17 28.86
C SER A 399 0.22 10.69 27.71
N LEU A 400 -1.02 11.18 27.69
CA LEU A 400 -1.97 10.98 26.60
C LEU A 400 -2.10 12.30 25.83
N ASP A 401 -1.95 12.22 24.52
CA ASP A 401 -2.16 13.31 23.58
C ASP A 401 -3.08 12.79 22.45
N GLY A 402 -4.37 13.12 22.51
CA GLY A 402 -5.39 12.51 21.68
C GLY A 402 -5.42 10.98 21.86
N ASN A 403 -5.14 10.26 20.82
CA ASN A 403 -5.04 8.80 20.78
C ASN A 403 -3.60 8.26 20.90
N THR A 404 -2.65 9.11 21.29
CA THR A 404 -1.22 8.76 21.38
C THR A 404 -0.77 8.73 22.83
N VAL A 405 -0.34 7.57 23.30
CA VAL A 405 0.35 7.38 24.58
C VAL A 405 1.83 7.62 24.34
N ARG A 406 2.40 8.66 24.97
CA ARG A 406 3.82 9.00 24.91
C ARG A 406 4.54 8.62 26.19
N LEU A 407 5.53 7.76 26.07
CA LEU A 407 6.39 7.38 27.19
C LEU A 407 7.43 8.50 27.45
N LYS A 408 7.71 8.82 28.71
CA LYS A 408 8.73 9.81 29.05
C LYS A 408 10.11 9.39 28.60
N GLU A 409 10.41 8.08 28.67
CA GLU A 409 11.68 7.49 28.24
C GLU A 409 11.44 6.48 27.11
N LEU A 410 12.48 6.22 26.31
CA LEU A 410 12.49 5.11 25.35
C LEU A 410 12.50 3.79 26.12
N VAL A 411 11.57 2.91 25.83
CA VAL A 411 11.48 1.58 26.44
C VAL A 411 11.97 0.54 25.43
N GLU A 412 12.90 -0.31 25.86
CA GLU A 412 13.32 -1.49 25.12
C GLU A 412 12.72 -2.73 25.80
N LEU A 413 11.86 -3.44 25.11
CA LEU A 413 11.31 -4.74 25.53
C LEU A 413 12.23 -5.84 25.05
N LYS A 414 12.71 -6.66 25.99
CA LYS A 414 13.41 -7.92 25.72
C LYS A 414 12.42 -9.04 25.50
N GLU A 415 12.90 -10.18 25.03
CA GLU A 415 12.09 -11.37 24.82
C GLU A 415 11.34 -11.78 26.09
N GLY A 416 10.01 -12.02 25.97
CA GLY A 416 9.11 -12.32 27.07
C GLY A 416 8.63 -11.12 27.89
N GLU A 417 9.17 -9.93 27.68
CA GLU A 417 8.71 -8.72 28.36
C GLU A 417 7.51 -8.12 27.65
N LYS A 418 6.66 -7.42 28.42
CA LYS A 418 5.49 -6.76 27.85
C LYS A 418 5.22 -5.40 28.47
N LEU A 419 4.63 -4.53 27.67
CA LEU A 419 4.06 -3.25 28.06
C LEU A 419 2.55 -3.43 28.24
N GLU A 420 2.02 -3.02 29.37
CA GLU A 420 0.56 -2.96 29.65
C GLU A 420 0.16 -1.48 29.74
N ILE A 421 -0.88 -1.13 28.99
CA ILE A 421 -1.52 0.19 29.02
C ILE A 421 -2.93 -0.03 29.50
N GLU A 422 -3.33 0.65 30.58
CA GLU A 422 -4.67 0.58 31.14
C GLU A 422 -5.28 1.98 31.29
N MET A 423 -6.51 2.12 30.88
CA MET A 423 -7.32 3.31 31.06
C MET A 423 -8.68 2.94 31.67
N ILE A 424 -9.15 3.77 32.56
CA ILE A 424 -10.48 3.64 33.18
C ILE A 424 -11.40 4.75 32.62
N PRO A 425 -12.72 4.56 32.66
CA PRO A 425 -13.66 5.61 32.29
C PRO A 425 -13.44 6.87 33.11
N SER A 426 -13.66 8.02 32.50
CA SER A 426 -13.56 9.35 33.11
C SER A 426 -14.74 9.59 34.08
#